data_25f8236425305b83a76c2a6e3653a9c6
#
_entry.id   25f8236425305b83a76c2a6e3653a9c6
#
_cell.length_a   1.000
_cell.length_b   1.000
_cell.length_c   1.000
_cell.angle_alpha   90.00
_cell.angle_beta   90.00
_cell.angle_gamma   90.00
#
_symmetry.space_group_name_H-M   'P 1'
#
loop_
_entity.id
_entity.type
_entity.pdbx_description
1 polymer ?
#
loop_
_entity_poly.entity_id
_entity_poly.type
_entity_poly.pdbx_seq_one_letter_code
_entity_poly.pdbx_strand_id
1 'polypeptide(L)'
;KDYPLILRFSQWKQQDYAVKLASTPDELGAFLKPLSDAGVDCFHASTRRFWEPEFEGSTLNLAGWTKKLTGKPVITVGSVSLSGEFIGSFMGEASDATGIDDLLERLEAGEFDLVAVGRALLVDPAWARKVHEGRFSDLMPFNPAALASLS
;
A
#
# COMPACT_ATOMS: atom_id res chain seq x y z
N LYS A 1 -10.91 25.60 3.01
CA LYS A 1 -9.76 24.73 2.75
C LYS A 1 -9.74 24.42 1.26
N ASP A 2 -8.71 24.89 0.57
CA ASP A 2 -8.69 24.91 -0.91
C ASP A 2 -7.95 23.72 -1.53
N TYR A 3 -7.40 22.82 -0.70
CA TYR A 3 -6.66 21.63 -1.14
C TYR A 3 -6.88 20.45 -0.17
N PRO A 4 -6.82 19.19 -0.65
CA PRO A 4 -6.95 18.02 0.19
C PRO A 4 -5.71 17.81 1.05
N LEU A 5 -5.93 17.36 2.28
CA LEU A 5 -4.87 16.92 3.20
C LEU A 5 -4.79 15.40 3.19
N ILE A 6 -3.70 14.86 2.62
CA ILE A 6 -3.42 13.42 2.62
C ILE A 6 -2.39 13.13 3.70
N LEU A 7 -2.75 12.27 4.65
CA LEU A 7 -1.84 11.84 5.71
C LEU A 7 -1.36 10.42 5.45
N ARG A 8 -0.04 10.25 5.24
CA ARG A 8 0.58 8.92 5.16
C ARG A 8 1.09 8.49 6.52
N PHE A 9 0.77 7.26 6.90
CA PHE A 9 1.23 6.64 8.13
C PHE A 9 1.60 5.18 7.93
N SER A 10 2.36 4.62 8.85
CA SER A 10 2.73 3.20 8.88
C SER A 10 2.43 2.64 10.26
N GLN A 11 2.04 1.37 10.30
CA GLN A 11 1.81 0.63 11.52
C GLN A 11 3.13 0.26 12.21
N TRP A 12 4.20 0.11 11.46
CA TRP A 12 5.49 -0.39 11.95
C TRP A 12 6.61 0.65 11.86
N LYS A 13 7.64 0.45 12.68
CA LYS A 13 8.92 1.12 12.51
C LYS A 13 9.76 0.37 11.47
N GLN A 14 10.45 1.12 10.62
CA GLN A 14 11.29 0.55 9.58
C GLN A 14 12.46 -0.30 10.13
N GLN A 15 12.95 0.06 11.32
CA GLN A 15 14.06 -0.60 12.00
C GLN A 15 13.61 -1.75 12.92
N ASP A 16 12.32 -1.81 13.26
CA ASP A 16 11.77 -2.82 14.17
C ASP A 16 10.30 -3.09 13.85
N TYR A 17 10.04 -4.16 13.14
CA TYR A 17 8.69 -4.56 12.74
C TYR A 17 7.85 -5.18 13.87
N ALA A 18 8.45 -5.51 15.00
CA ALA A 18 7.73 -5.98 16.17
C ALA A 18 6.98 -4.84 16.88
N VAL A 19 7.45 -3.59 16.69
CA VAL A 19 6.84 -2.41 17.29
C VAL A 19 5.73 -1.90 16.39
N LYS A 20 4.49 -2.10 16.80
CA LYS A 20 3.28 -1.60 16.13
C LYS A 20 2.78 -0.31 16.77
N LEU A 21 2.17 0.54 15.94
CA LEU A 21 1.45 1.75 16.38
C LEU A 21 0.19 1.39 17.18
N ALA A 22 -0.51 0.36 16.73
CA ALA A 22 -1.73 -0.15 17.34
C ALA A 22 -1.76 -1.68 17.24
N SER A 23 -2.10 -2.36 18.34
CA SER A 23 -2.18 -3.82 18.42
C SER A 23 -3.60 -4.33 18.18
N THR A 24 -4.60 -3.45 18.26
CA THR A 24 -6.02 -3.76 18.09
C THR A 24 -6.72 -2.76 17.17
N PRO A 25 -7.87 -3.12 16.58
CA PRO A 25 -8.69 -2.18 15.83
C PRO A 25 -9.12 -0.94 16.65
N ASP A 26 -9.40 -1.11 17.93
CA ASP A 26 -9.82 -0.02 18.81
C ASP A 26 -8.67 0.98 19.04
N GLU A 27 -7.45 0.48 19.26
CA GLU A 27 -6.26 1.34 19.36
C GLU A 27 -5.97 2.08 18.05
N LEU A 28 -6.14 1.41 16.91
CA LEU A 28 -6.01 2.06 15.60
C LEU A 28 -7.08 3.14 15.41
N GLY A 29 -8.31 2.88 15.81
CA GLY A 29 -9.41 3.85 15.79
C GLY A 29 -9.12 5.07 16.68
N ALA A 30 -8.59 4.83 17.88
CA ALA A 30 -8.19 5.91 18.80
C ALA A 30 -7.07 6.80 18.23
N PHE A 31 -6.16 6.24 17.42
CA PHE A 31 -5.14 7.00 16.71
C PHE A 31 -5.72 7.79 15.51
N LEU A 32 -6.57 7.16 14.70
CA LEU A 32 -7.04 7.74 13.43
C LEU A 32 -8.12 8.80 13.63
N LYS A 33 -9.01 8.61 14.63
CA LYS A 33 -10.16 9.49 14.83
C LYS A 33 -9.78 10.96 15.07
N PRO A 34 -8.86 11.31 15.98
CA PRO A 34 -8.44 12.70 16.17
C PRO A 34 -7.87 13.34 14.89
N LEU A 35 -7.15 12.56 14.08
CA LEU A 35 -6.58 13.03 12.80
C LEU A 35 -7.67 13.31 11.78
N SER A 36 -8.67 12.42 11.70
CA SER A 36 -9.85 12.61 10.85
C SER A 36 -10.65 13.85 11.27
N ASP A 37 -10.87 14.04 12.58
CA ASP A 37 -11.59 15.18 13.14
C ASP A 37 -10.82 16.51 12.93
N ALA A 38 -9.49 16.45 12.95
CA ALA A 38 -8.61 17.59 12.65
C ALA A 38 -8.59 18.00 11.16
N GLY A 39 -9.24 17.21 10.29
CA GLY A 39 -9.47 17.59 8.90
C GLY A 39 -8.58 16.88 7.88
N VAL A 40 -8.06 15.68 8.20
CA VAL A 40 -7.48 14.79 7.19
C VAL A 40 -8.59 14.37 6.23
N ASP A 41 -8.35 14.55 4.94
CA ASP A 41 -9.33 14.22 3.87
C ASP A 41 -9.13 12.81 3.33
N CYS A 42 -7.89 12.32 3.31
CA CYS A 42 -7.53 11.01 2.79
C CYS A 42 -6.37 10.42 3.60
N PHE A 43 -6.43 9.13 3.90
CA PHE A 43 -5.32 8.41 4.53
C PHE A 43 -4.54 7.61 3.49
N HIS A 44 -3.21 7.57 3.62
CA HIS A 44 -2.34 6.69 2.86
C HIS A 44 -1.72 5.67 3.83
N ALA A 45 -2.29 4.47 3.83
CA ALA A 45 -1.86 3.38 4.69
C ALA A 45 -0.65 2.66 4.09
N SER A 46 0.53 2.87 4.67
CA SER A 46 1.78 2.29 4.18
C SER A 46 1.97 0.89 4.76
N THR A 47 1.97 -0.14 3.90
CA THR A 47 2.20 -1.55 4.26
C THR A 47 3.37 -2.13 3.49
N ARG A 48 3.88 -3.30 3.95
CA ARG A 48 4.90 -4.08 3.23
C ARG A 48 4.28 -4.80 2.04
N ARG A 49 3.15 -5.47 2.31
CA ARG A 49 2.36 -6.23 1.33
C ARG A 49 0.90 -5.90 1.52
N PHE A 50 0.21 -5.49 0.47
CA PHE A 50 -1.19 -5.07 0.55
C PHE A 50 -2.15 -6.21 0.91
N TRP A 51 -1.76 -7.46 0.68
CA TRP A 51 -2.60 -8.65 0.94
C TRP A 51 -2.47 -9.19 2.36
N GLU A 52 -1.51 -8.71 3.17
CA GLU A 52 -1.36 -9.16 4.55
C GLU A 52 -2.47 -8.57 5.45
N PRO A 53 -3.21 -9.43 6.19
CA PRO A 53 -4.17 -8.95 7.18
C PRO A 53 -3.47 -8.14 8.28
N GLU A 54 -4.13 -7.06 8.74
CA GLU A 54 -3.55 -6.25 9.80
C GLU A 54 -3.79 -6.85 11.18
N PHE A 55 -4.99 -7.37 11.43
CA PHE A 55 -5.37 -7.94 12.73
C PHE A 55 -5.87 -9.36 12.57
N GLU A 56 -5.62 -10.18 13.59
CA GLU A 56 -6.07 -11.56 13.64
C GLU A 56 -7.61 -11.65 13.54
N GLY A 57 -8.10 -12.69 12.86
CA GLY A 57 -9.54 -12.91 12.65
C GLY A 57 -10.18 -12.01 11.58
N SER A 58 -9.39 -11.27 10.81
CA SER A 58 -9.87 -10.43 9.71
C SER A 58 -9.01 -10.63 8.46
N THR A 59 -9.59 -10.42 7.29
CA THR A 59 -8.88 -10.39 6.00
C THR A 59 -8.44 -8.98 5.60
N LEU A 60 -8.94 -7.95 6.29
CA LEU A 60 -8.64 -6.55 5.97
C LEU A 60 -7.19 -6.21 6.29
N ASN A 61 -6.52 -5.57 5.33
CA ASN A 61 -5.21 -4.96 5.54
C ASN A 61 -5.34 -3.62 6.30
N LEU A 62 -4.23 -2.92 6.53
CA LEU A 62 -4.23 -1.63 7.21
C LEU A 62 -5.12 -0.58 6.52
N ALA A 63 -5.15 -0.56 5.18
CA ALA A 63 -6.00 0.37 4.43
C ALA A 63 -7.49 0.07 4.62
N GLY A 64 -7.88 -1.21 4.54
CA GLY A 64 -9.26 -1.65 4.77
C GLY A 64 -9.75 -1.31 6.19
N TRP A 65 -8.91 -1.55 7.19
CA TRP A 65 -9.22 -1.14 8.56
C TRP A 65 -9.32 0.37 8.72
N THR A 66 -8.41 1.14 8.11
CA THR A 66 -8.44 2.60 8.14
C THR A 66 -9.74 3.14 7.55
N LYS A 67 -10.17 2.61 6.40
CA LYS A 67 -11.43 2.98 5.77
C LYS A 67 -12.64 2.64 6.65
N LYS A 68 -12.66 1.42 7.19
CA LYS A 68 -13.74 0.96 8.09
C LYS A 68 -13.88 1.84 9.33
N LEU A 69 -12.76 2.28 9.92
CA LEU A 69 -12.74 3.06 11.17
C LEU A 69 -12.99 4.56 10.96
N THR A 70 -12.63 5.10 9.79
CA THR A 70 -12.72 6.55 9.54
C THR A 70 -13.81 6.96 8.56
N GLY A 71 -14.25 6.07 7.68
CA GLY A 71 -15.12 6.37 6.55
C GLY A 71 -14.51 7.31 5.50
N LYS A 72 -13.22 7.64 5.62
CA LYS A 72 -12.51 8.51 4.68
C LYS A 72 -11.97 7.74 3.48
N PRO A 73 -11.70 8.41 2.35
CA PRO A 73 -10.92 7.82 1.27
C PRO A 73 -9.57 7.33 1.77
N VAL A 74 -9.14 6.16 1.25
CA VAL A 74 -7.88 5.53 1.66
C VAL A 74 -7.08 5.06 0.44
N ILE A 75 -5.78 5.32 0.48
CA ILE A 75 -4.79 4.81 -0.46
C ILE A 75 -4.10 3.60 0.18
N THR A 76 -4.11 2.45 -0.49
CA THR A 76 -3.27 1.30 -0.13
C THR A 76 -1.95 1.32 -0.88
N VAL A 77 -0.92 0.67 -0.32
CA VAL A 77 0.38 0.44 -0.97
C VAL A 77 1.05 -0.80 -0.35
N GLY A 78 1.90 -1.45 -1.09
CA GLY A 78 2.76 -2.54 -0.61
C GLY A 78 2.89 -3.65 -1.63
N SER A 79 4.05 -3.81 -2.23
CA SER A 79 4.39 -4.86 -3.20
C SER A 79 3.38 -5.05 -4.34
N VAL A 80 2.76 -3.95 -4.81
CA VAL A 80 1.80 -3.99 -5.93
C VAL A 80 2.48 -4.53 -7.18
N SER A 81 1.92 -5.59 -7.75
CA SER A 81 2.44 -6.37 -8.88
C SER A 81 3.85 -6.95 -8.71
N LEU A 82 4.33 -7.10 -7.48
CA LEU A 82 5.66 -7.64 -7.17
C LEU A 82 5.58 -8.69 -6.05
N SER A 83 6.36 -9.77 -6.19
CA SER A 83 6.41 -10.86 -5.20
C SER A 83 7.16 -10.49 -3.92
N GLY A 84 8.21 -9.65 -4.03
CA GLY A 84 9.09 -9.28 -2.93
C GLY A 84 8.68 -7.98 -2.22
N GLU A 85 9.06 -7.85 -0.97
CA GLU A 85 8.80 -6.66 -0.17
C GLU A 85 9.91 -5.60 -0.32
N PHE A 86 9.64 -4.37 0.17
CA PHE A 86 10.49 -3.21 -0.10
C PHE A 86 11.89 -3.28 0.54
N ILE A 87 12.02 -3.82 1.74
CA ILE A 87 13.32 -3.87 2.45
C ILE A 87 14.25 -4.88 1.82
N GLY A 88 13.75 -6.05 1.39
CA GLY A 88 14.55 -7.00 0.63
C GLY A 88 15.19 -6.37 -0.59
N SER A 89 14.48 -5.45 -1.25
CA SER A 89 15.02 -4.72 -2.42
C SER A 89 16.22 -3.82 -2.08
N PHE A 90 16.26 -3.19 -0.89
CA PHE A 90 17.43 -2.44 -0.43
C PHE A 90 18.60 -3.36 -0.04
N MET A 91 18.31 -4.60 0.31
CA MET A 91 19.33 -5.63 0.57
C MET A 91 19.82 -6.32 -0.73
N GLY A 92 19.36 -5.85 -1.88
CA GLY A 92 19.76 -6.35 -3.18
C GLY A 92 18.89 -7.48 -3.74
N GLU A 93 17.73 -7.75 -3.15
CA GLU A 93 16.80 -8.77 -3.63
C GLU A 93 16.01 -8.27 -4.84
N ALA A 94 15.97 -9.10 -5.89
CA ALA A 94 15.05 -8.93 -7.01
C ALA A 94 13.62 -9.34 -6.63
N SER A 95 12.65 -8.91 -7.41
CA SER A 95 11.24 -9.25 -7.18
C SER A 95 10.56 -9.54 -8.52
N ASP A 96 9.96 -10.71 -8.64
CA ASP A 96 9.21 -11.11 -9.84
C ASP A 96 7.95 -10.26 -10.01
N ALA A 97 7.57 -10.04 -11.26
CA ALA A 97 6.28 -9.45 -11.58
C ALA A 97 5.16 -10.45 -11.26
N THR A 98 4.10 -9.97 -10.61
CA THR A 98 2.91 -10.76 -10.27
C THR A 98 1.66 -10.12 -10.86
N GLY A 99 0.57 -10.89 -10.96
CA GLY A 99 -0.76 -10.35 -11.26
C GLY A 99 -1.26 -9.38 -10.18
N ILE A 100 -2.35 -8.71 -10.50
CA ILE A 100 -3.01 -7.76 -9.59
C ILE A 100 -4.47 -8.14 -9.32
N ASP A 101 -4.87 -9.38 -9.59
CA ASP A 101 -6.28 -9.81 -9.48
C ASP A 101 -6.80 -9.66 -8.05
N ASP A 102 -6.06 -10.13 -7.02
CA ASP A 102 -6.42 -9.93 -5.61
C ASP A 102 -6.53 -8.43 -5.24
N LEU A 103 -5.67 -7.59 -5.81
CA LEU A 103 -5.75 -6.14 -5.60
C LEU A 103 -7.04 -5.54 -6.17
N LEU A 104 -7.43 -5.99 -7.38
CA LEU A 104 -8.65 -5.53 -8.05
C LEU A 104 -9.89 -6.02 -7.31
N GLU A 105 -9.93 -7.29 -6.89
CA GLU A 105 -11.02 -7.83 -6.08
C GLU A 105 -11.25 -7.04 -4.80
N ARG A 106 -10.17 -6.68 -4.09
CA ARG A 106 -10.25 -5.86 -2.86
C ARG A 106 -10.68 -4.42 -3.14
N LEU A 107 -10.23 -3.83 -4.24
CA LEU A 107 -10.65 -2.50 -4.68
C LEU A 107 -12.15 -2.50 -5.01
N GLU A 108 -12.64 -3.49 -5.76
CA GLU A 108 -14.05 -3.66 -6.09
C GLU A 108 -14.91 -3.92 -4.86
N ALA A 109 -14.38 -4.67 -3.88
CA ALA A 109 -15.02 -4.87 -2.57
C ALA A 109 -15.05 -3.59 -1.72
N GLY A 110 -14.39 -2.52 -2.15
CA GLY A 110 -14.37 -1.24 -1.44
C GLY A 110 -13.49 -1.22 -0.20
N GLU A 111 -12.50 -2.11 -0.08
CA GLU A 111 -11.57 -2.11 1.05
C GLU A 111 -10.72 -0.83 1.10
N PHE A 112 -10.43 -0.23 -0.06
CA PHE A 112 -9.72 1.05 -0.23
C PHE A 112 -10.19 1.73 -1.52
N ASP A 113 -9.75 2.98 -1.76
CA ASP A 113 -10.24 3.77 -2.89
C ASP A 113 -9.17 4.01 -3.97
N LEU A 114 -7.90 4.05 -3.57
CA LEU A 114 -6.77 4.32 -4.45
C LEU A 114 -5.62 3.36 -4.13
N VAL A 115 -4.75 3.18 -5.13
CA VAL A 115 -3.56 2.32 -5.03
C VAL A 115 -2.32 3.14 -5.36
N ALA A 116 -1.34 3.14 -4.46
CA ALA A 116 -0.03 3.69 -4.72
C ALA A 116 0.93 2.59 -5.21
N VAL A 117 1.67 2.88 -6.27
CA VAL A 117 2.63 1.97 -6.88
C VAL A 117 4.01 2.60 -6.83
N GLY A 118 5.00 1.87 -6.34
CA GLY A 118 6.37 2.35 -6.18
C GLY A 118 7.32 1.66 -7.16
N ARG A 119 8.01 0.62 -6.68
CA ARG A 119 9.09 -0.08 -7.40
C ARG A 119 8.73 -0.53 -8.82
N ALA A 120 7.51 -0.99 -9.05
CA ALA A 120 7.07 -1.38 -10.38
C ALA A 120 7.13 -0.22 -11.40
N LEU A 121 6.82 1.00 -10.96
CA LEU A 121 6.94 2.19 -11.81
C LEU A 121 8.39 2.66 -12.04
N LEU A 122 9.33 2.30 -11.15
CA LEU A 122 10.75 2.61 -11.35
C LEU A 122 11.38 1.81 -12.49
N VAL A 123 10.97 0.55 -12.64
CA VAL A 123 11.47 -0.33 -13.72
C VAL A 123 10.62 -0.27 -14.97
N ASP A 124 9.37 0.13 -14.86
CA ASP A 124 8.41 0.14 -15.95
C ASP A 124 7.56 1.42 -15.95
N PRO A 125 8.02 2.51 -16.56
CA PRO A 125 7.24 3.75 -16.66
C PRO A 125 5.90 3.59 -17.38
N ALA A 126 5.74 2.53 -18.19
CA ALA A 126 4.50 2.19 -18.86
C ALA A 126 3.56 1.29 -18.04
N TRP A 127 3.91 0.96 -16.79
CA TRP A 127 3.16 0.04 -15.94
C TRP A 127 1.66 0.34 -15.89
N ALA A 128 1.28 1.56 -15.60
CA ALA A 128 -0.13 1.96 -15.49
C ALA A 128 -0.89 1.77 -16.81
N ARG A 129 -0.25 2.07 -17.95
CA ARG A 129 -0.83 1.85 -19.28
C ARG A 129 -0.98 0.37 -19.58
N LYS A 130 0.01 -0.46 -19.27
CA LYS A 130 -0.04 -1.92 -19.46
C LYS A 130 -1.16 -2.54 -18.64
N VAL A 131 -1.31 -2.12 -17.39
CA VAL A 131 -2.41 -2.56 -16.52
C VAL A 131 -3.77 -2.15 -17.10
N HIS A 132 -3.92 -0.90 -17.52
CA HIS A 132 -5.16 -0.40 -18.14
C HIS A 132 -5.54 -1.16 -19.42
N GLU A 133 -4.55 -1.59 -20.20
CA GLU A 133 -4.71 -2.34 -21.44
C GLU A 133 -4.83 -3.88 -21.20
N GLY A 134 -4.78 -4.35 -19.95
CA GLY A 134 -4.84 -5.77 -19.61
C GLY A 134 -3.59 -6.57 -19.99
N ARG A 135 -2.46 -5.92 -20.26
CA ARG A 135 -1.20 -6.53 -20.67
C ARG A 135 -0.33 -6.94 -19.46
N PHE A 136 -0.89 -7.77 -18.61
CA PHE A 136 -0.23 -8.21 -17.37
C PHE A 136 1.04 -9.04 -17.62
N SER A 137 1.09 -9.81 -18.73
CA SER A 137 2.28 -10.57 -19.13
C SER A 137 3.49 -9.72 -19.51
N ASP A 138 3.26 -8.43 -19.79
CA ASP A 138 4.29 -7.48 -20.21
C ASP A 138 4.89 -6.70 -19.02
N LEU A 139 4.39 -6.93 -17.79
CA LEU A 139 4.90 -6.28 -16.60
C LEU A 139 6.32 -6.73 -16.29
N MET A 140 7.17 -5.77 -15.93
CA MET A 140 8.59 -6.01 -15.70
C MET A 140 8.86 -6.38 -14.23
N PRO A 141 9.73 -7.38 -13.99
CA PRO A 141 10.22 -7.67 -12.64
C PRO A 141 11.08 -6.52 -12.13
N PHE A 142 11.09 -6.33 -10.81
CA PHE A 142 11.93 -5.33 -10.18
C PHE A 142 13.37 -5.83 -10.06
N ASN A 143 14.31 -4.98 -10.51
CA ASN A 143 15.73 -5.18 -10.33
C ASN A 143 16.28 -4.03 -9.45
N PRO A 144 17.08 -4.31 -8.39
CA PRO A 144 17.67 -3.29 -7.52
C PRO A 144 18.50 -2.23 -8.24
N ALA A 145 19.09 -2.55 -9.41
CA ALA A 145 19.81 -1.58 -10.22
C ALA A 145 18.95 -0.37 -10.64
N ALA A 146 17.62 -0.54 -10.72
CA ALA A 146 16.69 0.57 -11.00
C ALA A 146 16.65 1.63 -9.90
N LEU A 147 17.15 1.35 -8.69
CA LEU A 147 17.29 2.35 -7.62
C LEU A 147 18.42 3.34 -7.88
N ALA A 148 19.38 2.98 -8.74
CA ALA A 148 20.57 3.81 -9.04
C ALA A 148 20.37 4.75 -10.24
N SER A 149 19.33 4.54 -11.04
CA SER A 149 19.06 5.35 -12.23
C SER A 149 17.57 5.56 -12.43
N LEU A 150 17.15 6.80 -12.66
CA LEU A 150 15.83 7.09 -13.18
C LEU A 150 15.88 6.89 -14.71
N SER A 151 15.03 6.01 -15.20
CA SER A 151 14.86 5.77 -16.65
C SER A 151 13.90 6.80 -17.26
#